data_c054562fe6cf7f067c972adc738ef2f5
#
_entry.id   c054562fe6cf7f067c972adc738ef2f5
#
_cell.length_a   1.000
_cell.length_b   1.000
_cell.length_c   1.000
_cell.angle_alpha   90.00
_cell.angle_beta   90.00
_cell.angle_gamma   90.00
#
_symmetry.space_group_name_H-M   'P 1'
#
loop_
_entity.id
_entity.type
_entity.pdbx_description
1 polymer ?
#
loop_
_entity_poly.entity_id
_entity_poly.type
_entity_poly.pdbx_seq_one_letter_code
_entity_poly.pdbx_strand_id
1 'polypeptide(L)'
;MSVTVPESLGWSPQPVIDWLFSEGRLLDDNSRFVLQLAHQLVACGAPIERLLLTIQTLNPEIAATSNTWISSTDSIVPFSAQHGTLKTDRYIGSPMQQLFETEKRVRQRLDQLPEGAHAAYTELADDGFTDYLALPIMFNWGLGSALILSTKCAQGFSGTDIENFRILRNYLSPIIEVYSLRHLSKSLMNTYLGKRTGEKVLSGMIQRGDADIIHAALWFSDLRDFTHLTETLPARQVLEMLNEYFEFVSAAVTARGGEILRFIGDAMLIVFPIDDDMCQRTACNAALDSAIDAQSTLASLNHRRRRHGEPEISFGVGLNVGEVVYGNVGAPDRLDFTVMGPAVNRTARLESLTKTLGCNILFSERFSELIDTPSSYLGMHEMKGIDGTQAVYAVCDS
;
A
#
# COMPACT_ATOMS: atom_id res chain seq x y z
N MET A 1 17.10 28.53 12.55
CA MET A 1 18.49 29.05 12.44
C MET A 1 18.99 28.61 11.07
N SER A 2 19.32 29.53 10.18
CA SER A 2 19.89 29.19 8.88
C SER A 2 21.29 28.60 9.09
N VAL A 3 21.49 27.38 8.67
CA VAL A 3 22.80 26.73 8.67
C VAL A 3 23.62 27.38 7.56
N THR A 4 24.65 28.13 7.93
CA THR A 4 25.60 28.75 6.98
C THR A 4 26.54 27.66 6.47
N VAL A 5 26.48 27.37 5.15
CA VAL A 5 27.41 26.46 4.46
C VAL A 5 28.77 27.13 4.31
N PRO A 6 29.88 26.56 4.77
CA PRO A 6 31.21 27.15 4.61
C PRO A 6 31.67 27.09 3.15
N GLU A 7 32.36 28.14 2.68
CA GLU A 7 33.10 28.13 1.41
C GLU A 7 34.13 27.00 1.42
N SER A 8 34.21 26.23 0.31
CA SER A 8 34.87 24.96 0.11
C SER A 8 36.35 24.87 0.55
N LEU A 9 36.58 24.52 1.79
CA LEU A 9 37.74 23.72 2.19
C LEU A 9 37.34 22.26 2.03
N GLY A 10 38.04 21.51 1.16
CA GLY A 10 37.67 20.20 0.70
C GLY A 10 37.15 19.26 1.81
N TRP A 11 35.85 18.94 1.77
CA TRP A 11 35.22 17.99 2.69
C TRP A 11 35.63 16.55 2.38
N SER A 12 35.54 15.66 3.38
CA SER A 12 35.80 14.23 3.24
C SER A 12 34.51 13.44 3.44
N PRO A 13 34.23 12.41 2.63
CA PRO A 13 33.07 11.53 2.82
C PRO A 13 33.24 10.56 4.00
N GLN A 14 34.44 10.40 4.57
CA GLN A 14 34.74 9.38 5.57
C GLN A 14 33.86 9.47 6.84
N PRO A 15 33.65 10.63 7.45
CA PRO A 15 32.77 10.71 8.63
C PRO A 15 31.32 10.30 8.31
N VAL A 16 30.83 10.62 7.11
CA VAL A 16 29.49 10.19 6.67
C VAL A 16 29.44 8.68 6.49
N ILE A 17 30.50 8.08 5.92
CA ILE A 17 30.61 6.64 5.75
C ILE A 17 30.64 5.95 7.13
N ASP A 18 31.40 6.46 8.07
CA ASP A 18 31.47 5.90 9.44
C ASP A 18 30.10 5.95 10.12
N TRP A 19 29.38 7.07 10.00
CA TRP A 19 28.00 7.20 10.47
C TRP A 19 27.05 6.24 9.77
N LEU A 20 27.17 6.06 8.46
CA LEU A 20 26.33 5.13 7.70
C LEU A 20 26.41 3.71 8.25
N PHE A 21 27.60 3.24 8.64
CA PHE A 21 27.81 1.89 9.14
C PHE A 21 27.56 1.74 10.65
N SER A 22 27.67 2.80 11.43
CA SER A 22 27.41 2.75 12.87
C SER A 22 25.92 2.96 13.20
N GLU A 23 25.29 3.98 12.62
CA GLU A 23 23.94 4.43 12.98
C GLU A 23 22.98 4.44 11.79
N GLY A 24 23.41 4.98 10.66
CA GLY A 24 22.55 5.23 9.50
C GLY A 24 21.83 3.96 9.00
N ARG A 25 22.54 2.84 8.92
CA ARG A 25 21.99 1.54 8.51
C ARG A 25 20.93 0.95 9.45
N LEU A 26 20.80 1.47 10.66
CA LEU A 26 19.84 1.01 11.66
C LEU A 26 18.53 1.79 11.61
N LEU A 27 18.48 2.87 10.83
CA LEU A 27 17.26 3.66 10.66
C LEU A 27 16.30 2.90 9.78
N ASP A 28 15.06 2.78 10.22
CA ASP A 28 13.97 2.09 9.53
C ASP A 28 13.02 3.03 8.78
N ASP A 29 13.12 4.34 9.05
CA ASP A 29 12.35 5.40 8.40
C ASP A 29 13.19 6.16 7.37
N ASN A 30 12.73 6.16 6.10
CA ASN A 30 13.46 6.78 4.99
C ASN A 30 13.54 8.31 5.12
N SER A 31 12.51 8.95 5.65
CA SER A 31 12.51 10.41 5.83
C SER A 31 13.55 10.81 6.88
N ARG A 32 13.60 10.07 7.98
CA ARG A 32 14.60 10.25 9.03
C ARG A 32 16.02 9.94 8.54
N PHE A 33 16.17 8.88 7.72
CA PHE A 33 17.46 8.54 7.11
C PHE A 33 17.97 9.69 6.22
N VAL A 34 17.13 10.19 5.31
CA VAL A 34 17.49 11.28 4.39
C VAL A 34 17.83 12.56 5.13
N LEU A 35 17.05 12.92 6.17
CA LEU A 35 17.31 14.08 7.01
C LEU A 35 18.68 13.99 7.70
N GLN A 36 18.97 12.86 8.33
CA GLN A 36 20.25 12.66 9.04
C GLN A 36 21.43 12.58 8.06
N LEU A 37 21.26 11.92 6.90
CA LEU A 37 22.28 11.90 5.86
C LEU A 37 22.63 13.32 5.39
N ALA A 38 21.63 14.17 5.18
CA ALA A 38 21.84 15.56 4.79
C ALA A 38 22.58 16.33 5.87
N HIS A 39 22.21 16.17 7.15
CA HIS A 39 22.89 16.79 8.28
C HIS A 39 24.36 16.34 8.40
N GLN A 40 24.66 15.06 8.22
CA GLN A 40 26.02 14.55 8.23
C GLN A 40 26.86 15.14 7.08
N LEU A 41 26.29 15.23 5.88
CA LEU A 41 26.95 15.85 4.73
C LEU A 41 27.27 17.31 4.97
N VAL A 42 26.29 18.10 5.45
CA VAL A 42 26.48 19.51 5.77
C VAL A 42 27.52 19.69 6.90
N ALA A 43 27.46 18.87 7.94
CA ALA A 43 28.43 18.91 9.04
C ALA A 43 29.87 18.62 8.59
N CYS A 44 30.04 17.81 7.54
CA CYS A 44 31.35 17.58 6.92
C CYS A 44 31.78 18.67 5.94
N GLY A 45 30.93 19.67 5.67
CA GLY A 45 31.22 20.76 4.74
C GLY A 45 30.87 20.46 3.27
N ALA A 46 30.07 19.43 3.00
CA ALA A 46 29.57 19.19 1.64
C ALA A 46 28.68 20.35 1.19
N PRO A 47 28.92 20.91 -0.04
CA PRO A 47 28.19 22.10 -0.50
C PRO A 47 26.83 21.71 -1.09
N ILE A 48 25.90 21.27 -0.23
CA ILE A 48 24.55 20.88 -0.63
C ILE A 48 23.50 21.70 0.10
N GLU A 49 22.49 22.19 -0.61
CA GLU A 49 21.30 22.81 -0.05
C GLU A 49 20.02 22.01 -0.34
N ARG A 50 20.13 20.99 -1.21
CA ARG A 50 19.05 20.06 -1.48
C ARG A 50 19.59 18.65 -1.69
N LEU A 51 18.98 17.68 -1.06
CA LEU A 51 19.25 16.26 -1.23
C LEU A 51 17.94 15.52 -1.48
N LEU A 52 17.86 14.77 -2.57
CA LEU A 52 16.74 13.88 -2.87
C LEU A 52 17.25 12.45 -3.01
N LEU A 53 16.64 11.55 -2.28
CA LEU A 53 16.80 10.11 -2.45
C LEU A 53 15.50 9.53 -3.00
N THR A 54 15.56 8.90 -4.16
CA THR A 54 14.42 8.20 -4.75
C THR A 54 14.69 6.72 -4.85
N ILE A 55 13.70 5.90 -4.52
CA ILE A 55 13.78 4.43 -4.54
C ILE A 55 12.64 3.91 -5.41
N GLN A 56 12.97 3.12 -6.42
CA GLN A 56 11.96 2.38 -7.20
C GLN A 56 11.33 1.29 -6.34
N THR A 57 10.03 1.07 -6.54
CA THR A 57 9.27 0.07 -5.77
C THR A 57 8.61 -0.93 -6.73
N LEU A 58 8.41 -2.16 -6.25
CA LEU A 58 7.57 -3.17 -6.92
C LEU A 58 6.17 -3.19 -6.27
N ASN A 59 5.59 -2.01 -6.06
CA ASN A 59 4.24 -1.87 -5.55
C ASN A 59 3.26 -1.73 -6.73
N PRO A 60 2.06 -2.34 -6.69
CA PRO A 60 1.09 -2.25 -7.79
C PRO A 60 0.64 -0.83 -8.14
N GLU A 61 0.63 0.09 -7.19
CA GLU A 61 0.15 1.47 -7.36
C GLU A 61 1.30 2.48 -7.45
N ILE A 62 2.38 2.25 -6.72
CA ILE A 62 3.50 3.20 -6.54
C ILE A 62 4.72 2.71 -7.32
N ALA A 63 5.16 3.47 -8.30
CA ALA A 63 6.37 3.17 -9.09
C ALA A 63 7.66 3.54 -8.35
N ALA A 64 7.64 4.65 -7.59
CA ALA A 64 8.79 5.11 -6.83
C ALA A 64 8.37 5.96 -5.63
N THR A 65 9.19 5.95 -4.58
CA THR A 65 9.10 6.87 -3.45
C THR A 65 10.33 7.76 -3.39
N SER A 66 10.16 9.01 -3.00
CA SER A 66 11.25 9.97 -2.88
C SER A 66 11.11 10.77 -1.58
N ASN A 67 12.24 11.09 -0.98
CA ASN A 67 12.32 12.04 0.12
C ASN A 67 13.31 13.14 -0.26
N THR A 68 12.85 14.38 -0.18
CA THR A 68 13.65 15.57 -0.48
C THR A 68 13.91 16.36 0.78
N TRP A 69 15.18 16.51 1.16
CA TRP A 69 15.60 17.47 2.17
C TRP A 69 15.93 18.80 1.52
N ILE A 70 15.56 19.89 2.19
CA ILE A 70 15.81 21.28 1.76
C ILE A 70 16.42 22.04 2.94
N SER A 71 17.61 22.61 2.76
CA SER A 71 18.38 23.27 3.83
C SER A 71 17.71 24.50 4.41
N SER A 72 16.96 25.27 3.59
CA SER A 72 16.33 26.52 4.02
C SER A 72 15.20 26.29 5.04
N THR A 73 14.53 25.17 5.00
CA THR A 73 13.44 24.78 5.91
C THR A 73 13.85 23.70 6.89
N ASP A 74 14.99 23.05 6.66
CA ASP A 74 15.50 21.88 7.37
C ASP A 74 14.41 20.78 7.54
N SER A 75 13.69 20.52 6.46
CA SER A 75 12.55 19.61 6.45
C SER A 75 12.61 18.63 5.30
N ILE A 76 11.88 17.52 5.47
CA ILE A 76 11.71 16.50 4.42
C ILE A 76 10.36 16.71 3.73
N VAL A 77 10.40 16.70 2.41
CA VAL A 77 9.20 16.65 1.55
C VAL A 77 9.12 15.25 0.95
N PRO A 78 8.19 14.40 1.43
CA PRO A 78 7.97 13.08 0.85
C PRO A 78 7.16 13.20 -0.43
N PHE A 79 7.44 12.30 -1.40
CA PHE A 79 6.68 12.18 -2.64
C PHE A 79 6.58 10.72 -3.07
N SER A 80 5.39 10.31 -3.53
CA SER A 80 5.12 8.99 -4.08
C SER A 80 4.64 9.12 -5.52
N ALA A 81 5.40 8.56 -6.45
CA ALA A 81 5.06 8.54 -7.86
C ALA A 81 4.20 7.30 -8.17
N GLN A 82 2.99 7.49 -8.66
CA GLN A 82 2.17 6.41 -9.21
C GLN A 82 2.72 5.99 -10.57
N HIS A 83 2.38 4.76 -11.04
CA HIS A 83 2.79 4.29 -12.37
C HIS A 83 2.36 5.23 -13.51
N GLY A 84 1.21 5.91 -13.36
CA GLY A 84 0.75 6.92 -14.31
C GLY A 84 1.65 8.15 -14.41
N THR A 85 2.36 8.50 -13.35
CA THR A 85 3.30 9.66 -13.31
C THR A 85 4.42 9.53 -14.34
N LEU A 86 4.87 8.31 -14.61
CA LEU A 86 5.92 8.01 -15.60
C LEU A 86 5.52 8.31 -17.05
N LYS A 87 4.24 8.60 -17.31
CA LYS A 87 3.69 8.93 -18.64
C LYS A 87 3.37 10.42 -18.79
N THR A 88 3.68 11.23 -17.79
CA THR A 88 3.40 12.67 -17.81
C THR A 88 4.59 13.46 -18.35
N ASP A 89 4.32 14.66 -18.88
CA ASP A 89 5.36 15.60 -19.35
C ASP A 89 6.34 16.01 -18.24
N ARG A 90 5.94 15.83 -16.98
CA ARG A 90 6.82 16.09 -15.84
C ARG A 90 7.92 15.04 -15.68
N TYR A 91 7.71 13.83 -16.21
CA TYR A 91 8.71 12.75 -16.20
C TYR A 91 9.40 12.59 -17.56
N ILE A 92 8.64 12.71 -18.65
CA ILE A 92 9.17 12.52 -20.01
C ILE A 92 10.16 13.65 -20.32
N GLY A 93 11.38 13.28 -20.73
CA GLY A 93 12.49 14.21 -20.97
C GLY A 93 13.18 14.74 -19.71
N SER A 94 12.73 14.32 -18.52
CA SER A 94 13.32 14.78 -17.25
C SER A 94 14.72 14.21 -17.02
N PRO A 95 15.56 14.88 -16.17
CA PRO A 95 16.84 14.32 -15.74
C PRO A 95 16.71 12.97 -15.03
N MET A 96 15.56 12.70 -14.43
CA MET A 96 15.26 11.42 -13.78
C MET A 96 15.07 10.32 -14.84
N GLN A 97 14.29 10.57 -15.89
CA GLN A 97 14.15 9.62 -17.00
C GLN A 97 15.52 9.34 -17.63
N GLN A 98 16.29 10.38 -17.94
CA GLN A 98 17.63 10.24 -18.51
C GLN A 98 18.54 9.36 -17.63
N LEU A 99 18.51 9.55 -16.31
CA LEU A 99 19.30 8.76 -15.37
C LEU A 99 18.88 7.30 -15.37
N PHE A 100 17.55 7.03 -15.32
CA PHE A 100 17.05 5.66 -15.29
C PHE A 100 17.21 4.91 -16.61
N GLU A 101 17.14 5.59 -17.75
CA GLU A 101 17.36 4.97 -19.06
C GLU A 101 18.84 4.73 -19.40
N THR A 102 19.71 5.65 -18.95
CA THR A 102 21.14 5.57 -19.31
C THR A 102 21.98 4.89 -18.24
N GLU A 103 21.49 4.79 -17.01
CA GLU A 103 22.21 4.34 -15.80
C GLU A 103 23.51 5.13 -15.54
N LYS A 104 23.59 6.31 -16.12
CA LYS A 104 24.76 7.20 -16.00
C LYS A 104 24.41 8.41 -15.15
N ARG A 105 25.45 8.96 -14.49
CA ARG A 105 25.27 10.23 -13.79
C ARG A 105 24.76 11.31 -14.75
N VAL A 106 23.87 12.15 -14.26
CA VAL A 106 23.40 13.34 -14.95
C VAL A 106 23.86 14.56 -14.15
N ARG A 107 24.50 15.50 -14.83
CA ARG A 107 24.89 16.78 -14.24
C ARG A 107 24.46 17.91 -15.16
N GLN A 108 23.92 18.97 -14.59
CA GLN A 108 23.52 20.16 -15.31
C GLN A 108 23.84 21.41 -14.48
N ARG A 109 24.61 22.32 -15.08
CA ARG A 109 24.76 23.69 -14.55
C ARG A 109 23.47 24.44 -14.80
N LEU A 110 22.84 24.92 -13.70
CA LEU A 110 21.53 25.57 -13.75
C LEU A 110 21.63 27.07 -14.09
N ASP A 111 22.80 27.67 -13.90
CA ASP A 111 23.13 29.02 -14.35
C ASP A 111 23.44 29.13 -15.86
N GLN A 112 23.47 27.99 -16.57
CA GLN A 112 23.79 27.88 -18.01
C GLN A 112 22.80 26.90 -18.69
N LEU A 113 21.50 27.11 -18.46
CA LEU A 113 20.48 26.25 -19.05
C LEU A 113 20.32 26.54 -20.56
N PRO A 114 20.21 25.49 -21.41
CA PRO A 114 19.85 25.68 -22.81
C PRO A 114 18.41 26.14 -22.95
N GLU A 115 18.09 26.78 -24.08
CA GLU A 115 16.71 27.12 -24.43
C GLU A 115 15.87 25.85 -24.52
N GLY A 116 14.67 25.84 -23.88
CA GLY A 116 13.80 24.67 -23.80
C GLY A 116 14.25 23.60 -22.79
N ALA A 117 15.11 23.95 -21.82
CA ALA A 117 15.47 23.06 -20.73
C ALA A 117 14.22 22.54 -20.00
N HIS A 118 14.28 21.29 -19.54
CA HIS A 118 13.16 20.65 -18.84
C HIS A 118 12.77 21.40 -17.55
N ALA A 119 11.46 21.44 -17.23
CA ALA A 119 10.91 22.17 -16.08
C ALA A 119 11.62 21.83 -14.74
N ALA A 120 12.06 20.58 -14.54
CA ALA A 120 12.80 20.19 -13.35
C ALA A 120 14.13 20.98 -13.15
N TYR A 121 14.74 21.48 -14.22
CA TYR A 121 15.92 22.32 -14.12
C TYR A 121 15.57 23.79 -13.94
N THR A 122 14.58 24.29 -14.67
CA THR A 122 14.18 25.72 -14.59
C THR A 122 13.58 26.05 -13.23
N GLU A 123 12.74 25.18 -12.65
CA GLU A 123 12.22 25.31 -11.29
C GLU A 123 13.36 25.45 -10.26
N LEU A 124 14.41 24.63 -10.36
CA LEU A 124 15.56 24.73 -9.46
C LEU A 124 16.40 25.98 -9.68
N ALA A 125 16.57 26.40 -10.94
CA ALA A 125 17.28 27.65 -11.27
C ALA A 125 16.55 28.87 -10.71
N ASP A 126 15.21 28.90 -10.81
CA ASP A 126 14.35 29.97 -10.26
C ASP A 126 14.44 30.03 -8.73
N ASP A 127 14.62 28.88 -8.06
CA ASP A 127 14.87 28.77 -6.62
C ASP A 127 16.32 29.15 -6.23
N GLY A 128 17.17 29.52 -7.21
CA GLY A 128 18.54 30.00 -7.00
C GLY A 128 19.58 28.89 -6.89
N PHE A 129 19.27 27.64 -7.29
CA PHE A 129 20.28 26.61 -7.41
C PHE A 129 21.14 26.82 -8.65
N THR A 130 22.44 26.50 -8.56
CA THR A 130 23.44 26.72 -9.62
C THR A 130 23.92 25.45 -10.27
N ASP A 131 23.82 24.31 -9.58
CA ASP A 131 24.25 23.02 -10.10
C ASP A 131 23.37 21.88 -9.59
N TYR A 132 23.10 20.92 -10.47
CA TYR A 132 22.33 19.72 -10.27
C TYR A 132 23.19 18.49 -10.58
N LEU A 133 23.23 17.53 -9.66
CA LEU A 133 23.97 16.28 -9.82
C LEU A 133 23.07 15.12 -9.43
N ALA A 134 22.79 14.20 -10.36
CA ALA A 134 22.10 12.95 -10.10
C ALA A 134 23.05 11.76 -10.29
N LEU A 135 23.11 10.91 -9.28
CA LEU A 135 23.96 9.71 -9.23
C LEU A 135 23.08 8.46 -9.17
N PRO A 136 23.24 7.51 -10.10
CA PRO A 136 22.52 6.25 -10.05
C PRO A 136 23.04 5.39 -8.90
N ILE A 137 22.14 4.80 -8.10
CA ILE A 137 22.45 3.80 -7.08
C ILE A 137 22.08 2.44 -7.64
N MET A 138 23.11 1.65 -7.98
CA MET A 138 22.95 0.33 -8.54
C MET A 138 22.76 -0.71 -7.43
N PHE A 139 21.73 -1.54 -7.57
CA PHE A 139 21.51 -2.74 -6.77
C PHE A 139 22.04 -3.98 -7.53
N ASN A 140 22.06 -5.14 -6.90
CA ASN A 140 22.54 -6.36 -7.57
C ASN A 140 21.66 -6.81 -8.74
N TRP A 141 20.42 -6.29 -8.84
CA TRP A 141 19.48 -6.56 -9.95
C TRP A 141 19.32 -5.40 -10.93
N GLY A 142 20.15 -4.35 -10.84
CA GLY A 142 20.13 -3.19 -11.73
C GLY A 142 19.95 -1.86 -11.00
N LEU A 143 19.52 -0.83 -11.72
CA LEU A 143 19.27 0.49 -11.14
C LEU A 143 18.01 0.47 -10.26
N GLY A 144 18.17 0.67 -8.97
CA GLY A 144 17.07 0.63 -8.00
C GLY A 144 16.78 1.96 -7.31
N SER A 145 17.76 2.91 -7.33
CA SER A 145 17.65 4.17 -6.59
C SER A 145 18.48 5.27 -7.24
N ALA A 146 18.25 6.52 -6.85
CA ALA A 146 19.05 7.65 -7.27
C ALA A 146 19.27 8.63 -6.12
N LEU A 147 20.51 9.12 -6.00
CA LEU A 147 20.87 10.22 -5.11
C LEU A 147 21.01 11.49 -5.96
N ILE A 148 20.22 12.49 -5.65
CA ILE A 148 20.22 13.77 -6.37
C ILE A 148 20.60 14.88 -5.40
N LEU A 149 21.56 15.68 -5.79
CA LEU A 149 22.14 16.75 -5.01
C LEU A 149 22.05 18.05 -5.78
N SER A 150 21.74 19.14 -5.12
CA SER A 150 21.77 20.47 -5.72
C SER A 150 22.42 21.45 -4.77
N THR A 151 23.13 22.42 -5.34
CA THR A 151 23.86 23.46 -4.60
C THR A 151 23.49 24.86 -5.07
N LYS A 152 23.63 25.84 -4.18
CA LYS A 152 23.54 27.28 -4.49
C LYS A 152 24.91 27.95 -4.57
N CYS A 153 26.01 27.22 -4.40
CA CYS A 153 27.36 27.73 -4.60
C CYS A 153 27.53 28.28 -6.03
N ALA A 154 28.03 29.49 -6.18
CA ALA A 154 28.18 30.13 -7.49
C ALA A 154 29.02 29.33 -8.47
N GLN A 155 30.08 28.64 -7.99
CA GLN A 155 30.94 27.78 -8.81
C GLN A 155 30.32 26.40 -9.09
N GLY A 156 29.19 26.05 -8.44
CA GLY A 156 28.60 24.72 -8.45
C GLY A 156 29.49 23.69 -7.75
N PHE A 157 29.30 22.40 -8.06
CA PHE A 157 30.12 21.33 -7.53
C PHE A 157 31.49 21.28 -8.18
N SER A 158 32.55 21.25 -7.38
CA SER A 158 33.92 21.01 -7.86
C SER A 158 34.11 19.55 -8.31
N GLY A 159 35.23 19.30 -9.01
CA GLY A 159 35.61 17.91 -9.35
C GLY A 159 35.78 17.01 -8.12
N THR A 160 36.31 17.59 -7.03
CA THR A 160 36.48 16.87 -5.74
C THR A 160 35.15 16.54 -5.09
N ASP A 161 34.18 17.47 -5.12
CA ASP A 161 32.84 17.22 -4.58
C ASP A 161 32.17 16.05 -5.31
N ILE A 162 32.23 16.08 -6.64
CA ILE A 162 31.63 15.01 -7.46
C ILE A 162 32.27 13.65 -7.16
N GLU A 163 33.59 13.61 -6.97
CA GLU A 163 34.30 12.38 -6.64
C GLU A 163 33.94 11.90 -5.21
N ASN A 164 33.87 12.80 -4.23
CA ASN A 164 33.44 12.48 -2.89
C ASN A 164 31.98 11.93 -2.86
N PHE A 165 31.07 12.52 -3.61
CA PHE A 165 29.70 12.00 -3.74
C PHE A 165 29.67 10.64 -4.48
N ARG A 166 30.54 10.43 -5.45
CA ARG A 166 30.68 9.12 -6.13
C ARG A 166 31.17 8.05 -5.17
N ILE A 167 32.15 8.38 -4.31
CA ILE A 167 32.65 7.47 -3.28
C ILE A 167 31.50 7.16 -2.30
N LEU A 168 30.86 8.18 -1.75
CA LEU A 168 29.75 8.03 -0.79
C LEU A 168 28.63 7.15 -1.37
N ARG A 169 28.22 7.36 -2.63
CA ARG A 169 27.22 6.57 -3.32
C ARG A 169 27.53 5.06 -3.26
N ASN A 170 28.80 4.67 -3.42
CA ASN A 170 29.18 3.25 -3.39
C ASN A 170 28.94 2.60 -2.02
N TYR A 171 29.06 3.38 -0.93
CA TYR A 171 28.76 2.91 0.44
C TYR A 171 27.28 3.03 0.78
N LEU A 172 26.55 3.96 0.18
CA LEU A 172 25.12 4.08 0.28
C LEU A 172 24.40 2.90 -0.40
N SER A 173 24.90 2.42 -1.53
CA SER A 173 24.25 1.41 -2.36
C SER A 173 23.80 0.18 -1.55
N PRO A 174 24.66 -0.54 -0.83
CA PRO A 174 24.23 -1.73 -0.09
C PRO A 174 23.26 -1.42 1.06
N ILE A 175 23.33 -0.23 1.64
CA ILE A 175 22.43 0.18 2.73
C ILE A 175 21.03 0.44 2.17
N ILE A 176 20.94 1.19 1.07
CA ILE A 176 19.67 1.50 0.40
C ILE A 176 19.06 0.23 -0.22
N GLU A 177 19.89 -0.68 -0.73
CA GLU A 177 19.43 -1.97 -1.25
C GLU A 177 18.76 -2.81 -0.16
N VAL A 178 19.37 -2.96 1.02
CA VAL A 178 18.77 -3.66 2.17
C VAL A 178 17.48 -2.98 2.64
N TYR A 179 17.48 -1.65 2.71
CA TYR A 179 16.29 -0.87 3.02
C TYR A 179 15.17 -1.12 2.01
N SER A 180 15.50 -1.06 0.71
CA SER A 180 14.55 -1.31 -0.38
C SER A 180 13.96 -2.72 -0.31
N LEU A 181 14.77 -3.74 -0.03
CA LEU A 181 14.33 -5.13 0.13
C LEU A 181 13.36 -5.30 1.31
N ARG A 182 13.63 -4.67 2.44
CA ARG A 182 12.72 -4.69 3.60
C ARG A 182 11.37 -4.06 3.26
N HIS A 183 11.40 -2.90 2.62
CA HIS A 183 10.18 -2.20 2.20
C HIS A 183 9.41 -2.99 1.15
N LEU A 184 10.11 -3.59 0.18
CA LEU A 184 9.52 -4.46 -0.82
C LEU A 184 8.84 -5.66 -0.17
N SER A 185 9.52 -6.36 0.74
CA SER A 185 8.95 -7.51 1.46
C SER A 185 7.68 -7.12 2.21
N LYS A 186 7.72 -6.00 2.96
CA LYS A 186 6.55 -5.49 3.68
C LYS A 186 5.41 -5.10 2.73
N SER A 187 5.73 -4.41 1.63
CA SER A 187 4.73 -4.01 0.63
C SER A 187 4.07 -5.23 -0.03
N LEU A 188 4.84 -6.22 -0.44
CA LEU A 188 4.31 -7.45 -1.04
C LEU A 188 3.44 -8.22 -0.03
N MET A 189 3.91 -8.41 1.21
CA MET A 189 3.10 -9.06 2.25
C MET A 189 1.78 -8.33 2.47
N ASN A 190 1.80 -7.01 2.61
CA ASN A 190 0.58 -6.23 2.81
C ASN A 190 -0.37 -6.29 1.61
N THR A 191 0.17 -6.28 0.38
CA THR A 191 -0.64 -6.31 -0.84
C THR A 191 -1.30 -7.68 -1.07
N TYR A 192 -0.58 -8.77 -0.82
CA TYR A 192 -1.06 -10.12 -1.13
C TYR A 192 -1.73 -10.83 0.04
N LEU A 193 -1.39 -10.47 1.28
CA LEU A 193 -1.93 -11.11 2.48
C LEU A 193 -2.85 -10.20 3.31
N GLY A 194 -2.87 -8.90 3.02
CA GLY A 194 -3.46 -7.90 3.90
C GLY A 194 -2.48 -7.39 4.96
N LYS A 195 -2.74 -6.20 5.49
CA LYS A 195 -1.79 -5.50 6.39
C LYS A 195 -1.54 -6.27 7.69
N ARG A 196 -2.60 -6.68 8.37
CA ARG A 196 -2.52 -7.37 9.69
C ARG A 196 -1.86 -8.76 9.54
N THR A 197 -2.28 -9.52 8.54
CA THR A 197 -1.69 -10.81 8.20
C THR A 197 -0.21 -10.67 7.82
N GLY A 198 0.12 -9.70 6.96
CA GLY A 198 1.50 -9.42 6.56
C GLY A 198 2.40 -9.07 7.75
N GLU A 199 1.91 -8.27 8.69
CA GLU A 199 2.63 -7.93 9.92
C GLU A 199 2.86 -9.15 10.82
N LYS A 200 1.87 -10.04 10.97
CA LYS A 200 2.02 -11.30 11.72
C LYS A 200 3.07 -12.22 11.10
N VAL A 201 3.04 -12.41 9.79
CA VAL A 201 4.06 -13.20 9.07
C VAL A 201 5.45 -12.59 9.25
N LEU A 202 5.61 -11.27 9.10
CA LEU A 202 6.88 -10.57 9.28
C LEU A 202 7.38 -10.58 10.73
N SER A 203 6.48 -10.71 11.72
CA SER A 203 6.84 -10.85 13.13
C SER A 203 7.26 -12.27 13.54
N GLY A 204 7.19 -13.24 12.61
CA GLY A 204 7.67 -14.60 12.81
C GLY A 204 6.59 -15.69 12.92
N MET A 205 5.33 -15.38 12.72
CA MET A 205 4.25 -16.38 12.63
C MET A 205 4.28 -17.02 11.23
N ILE A 206 5.27 -17.90 11.01
CA ILE A 206 5.57 -18.47 9.68
C ILE A 206 5.49 -19.98 9.60
N GLN A 207 5.30 -20.68 10.74
CA GLN A 207 5.26 -22.13 10.73
C GLN A 207 3.86 -22.64 10.43
N ARG A 208 3.78 -23.79 9.80
CA ARG A 208 2.51 -24.49 9.59
C ARG A 208 1.90 -24.85 10.94
N GLY A 209 0.66 -24.40 11.17
CA GLY A 209 -0.05 -24.61 12.43
C GLY A 209 0.10 -23.46 13.43
N ASP A 210 0.97 -22.49 13.17
CA ASP A 210 0.95 -21.25 13.95
C ASP A 210 -0.41 -20.58 13.79
N ALA A 211 -1.14 -20.42 14.88
CA ALA A 211 -2.47 -19.85 14.86
C ALA A 211 -2.85 -19.24 16.20
N ASP A 212 -3.62 -18.18 16.14
CA ASP A 212 -4.29 -17.56 17.28
C ASP A 212 -5.78 -17.93 17.28
N ILE A 213 -6.38 -18.06 18.44
CA ILE A 213 -7.83 -18.10 18.58
C ILE A 213 -8.29 -16.65 18.81
N ILE A 214 -9.11 -16.14 17.89
CA ILE A 214 -9.64 -14.79 17.96
C ILE A 214 -11.17 -14.78 17.90
N HIS A 215 -11.80 -13.79 18.50
CA HIS A 215 -13.18 -13.44 18.21
C HIS A 215 -13.22 -12.43 17.06
N ALA A 216 -14.19 -12.59 16.15
CA ALA A 216 -14.37 -11.67 15.04
C ALA A 216 -15.84 -11.59 14.61
N ALA A 217 -16.23 -10.43 14.10
CA ALA A 217 -17.36 -10.38 13.18
C ALA A 217 -16.87 -10.79 11.81
N LEU A 218 -17.61 -11.69 11.18
CA LEU A 218 -17.26 -12.39 9.94
C LEU A 218 -18.21 -11.96 8.83
N TRP A 219 -17.64 -11.74 7.66
CA TRP A 219 -18.35 -11.44 6.44
C TRP A 219 -17.93 -12.42 5.35
N PHE A 220 -18.90 -13.00 4.67
CA PHE A 220 -18.69 -13.71 3.43
C PHE A 220 -19.60 -13.09 2.38
N SER A 221 -19.06 -12.75 1.22
CA SER A 221 -19.85 -12.24 0.10
C SER A 221 -19.47 -12.91 -1.20
N ASP A 222 -20.44 -12.99 -2.12
CA ASP A 222 -20.29 -13.66 -3.41
C ASP A 222 -21.11 -12.93 -4.47
N LEU A 223 -20.59 -12.87 -5.69
CA LEU A 223 -21.33 -12.28 -6.83
C LEU A 223 -22.49 -13.18 -7.26
N ARG A 224 -23.56 -12.55 -7.65
CA ARG A 224 -24.70 -13.29 -8.21
C ARG A 224 -24.45 -13.58 -9.68
N ASP A 225 -24.79 -14.82 -10.09
CA ASP A 225 -24.76 -15.29 -11.46
C ASP A 225 -23.39 -15.16 -12.17
N PHE A 226 -22.29 -15.14 -11.37
CA PHE A 226 -20.92 -14.98 -11.86
C PHE A 226 -20.54 -16.06 -12.89
N THR A 227 -20.92 -17.32 -12.67
CA THR A 227 -20.68 -18.40 -13.63
C THR A 227 -21.28 -18.07 -15.01
N HIS A 228 -22.52 -17.56 -15.06
CA HIS A 228 -23.14 -17.14 -16.32
C HIS A 228 -22.40 -15.95 -16.96
N LEU A 229 -21.95 -15.00 -16.15
CA LEU A 229 -21.19 -13.85 -16.64
C LEU A 229 -19.85 -14.28 -17.25
N THR A 230 -19.16 -15.24 -16.66
CA THR A 230 -17.90 -15.77 -17.20
C THR A 230 -18.05 -16.55 -18.50
N GLU A 231 -19.23 -17.14 -18.74
CA GLU A 231 -19.55 -17.85 -19.99
C GLU A 231 -19.97 -16.88 -21.12
N THR A 232 -20.52 -15.72 -20.79
CA THR A 232 -21.15 -14.81 -21.75
C THR A 232 -20.31 -13.57 -22.08
N LEU A 233 -19.43 -13.14 -21.18
CA LEU A 233 -18.62 -11.93 -21.33
C LEU A 233 -17.16 -12.26 -21.70
N PRO A 234 -16.49 -11.36 -22.45
CA PRO A 234 -15.05 -11.45 -22.65
C PRO A 234 -14.29 -11.43 -21.31
N ALA A 235 -13.24 -12.24 -21.18
CA ALA A 235 -12.46 -12.38 -19.94
C ALA A 235 -11.96 -11.05 -19.37
N ARG A 236 -11.63 -10.09 -20.23
CA ARG A 236 -11.21 -8.75 -19.80
C ARG A 236 -12.33 -7.98 -19.10
N GLN A 237 -13.56 -8.05 -19.60
CA GLN A 237 -14.72 -7.40 -18.98
C GLN A 237 -15.08 -8.04 -17.65
N VAL A 238 -14.95 -9.38 -17.56
CA VAL A 238 -15.12 -10.10 -16.27
C VAL A 238 -14.10 -9.63 -15.26
N LEU A 239 -12.82 -9.49 -15.65
CA LEU A 239 -11.76 -9.02 -14.76
C LEU A 239 -11.99 -7.56 -14.32
N GLU A 240 -12.39 -6.68 -15.23
CA GLU A 240 -12.72 -5.28 -14.92
C GLU A 240 -13.89 -5.21 -13.92
N MET A 241 -14.94 -6.00 -14.13
CA MET A 241 -16.09 -6.08 -13.22
C MET A 241 -15.71 -6.63 -11.84
N LEU A 242 -14.88 -7.68 -11.77
CA LEU A 242 -14.35 -8.21 -10.50
C LEU A 242 -13.54 -7.17 -9.75
N ASN A 243 -12.66 -6.45 -10.45
CA ASN A 243 -11.84 -5.41 -9.84
C ASN A 243 -12.70 -4.27 -9.29
N GLU A 244 -13.74 -3.81 -10.03
CA GLU A 244 -14.69 -2.82 -9.53
C GLU A 244 -15.41 -3.31 -8.27
N TYR A 245 -15.87 -4.58 -8.27
CA TYR A 245 -16.53 -5.19 -7.12
C TYR A 245 -15.60 -5.26 -5.91
N PHE A 246 -14.39 -5.77 -6.08
CA PHE A 246 -13.43 -5.87 -5.00
C PHE A 246 -13.00 -4.49 -4.47
N GLU A 247 -12.85 -3.50 -5.35
CA GLU A 247 -12.45 -2.14 -4.98
C GLU A 247 -13.46 -1.47 -4.05
N PHE A 248 -14.75 -1.41 -4.44
CA PHE A 248 -15.73 -0.72 -3.61
C PHE A 248 -16.05 -1.45 -2.30
N VAL A 249 -16.04 -2.80 -2.29
CA VAL A 249 -16.22 -3.56 -1.05
C VAL A 249 -15.00 -3.37 -0.14
N SER A 250 -13.78 -3.45 -0.69
CA SER A 250 -12.55 -3.22 0.06
C SER A 250 -12.50 -1.83 0.69
N ALA A 251 -12.93 -0.80 -0.04
CA ALA A 251 -12.98 0.56 0.47
C ALA A 251 -13.95 0.69 1.66
N ALA A 252 -15.16 0.13 1.55
CA ALA A 252 -16.16 0.16 2.64
C ALA A 252 -15.68 -0.58 3.88
N VAL A 253 -15.05 -1.74 3.71
CA VAL A 253 -14.54 -2.61 4.77
C VAL A 253 -13.35 -1.98 5.49
N THR A 254 -12.34 -1.53 4.72
CA THR A 254 -11.10 -0.99 5.27
C THR A 254 -11.33 0.32 6.02
N ALA A 255 -12.26 1.16 5.57
CA ALA A 255 -12.64 2.40 6.24
C ALA A 255 -13.16 2.18 7.67
N ARG A 256 -13.64 0.97 8.00
CA ARG A 256 -14.17 0.59 9.33
C ARG A 256 -13.32 -0.45 10.07
N GLY A 257 -12.06 -0.63 9.65
CA GLY A 257 -11.11 -1.52 10.33
C GLY A 257 -11.30 -3.02 10.04
N GLY A 258 -12.09 -3.37 9.03
CA GLY A 258 -12.17 -4.73 8.52
C GLY A 258 -10.96 -5.08 7.66
N GLU A 259 -10.67 -6.37 7.56
CA GLU A 259 -9.58 -6.93 6.75
C GLU A 259 -10.12 -7.99 5.79
N ILE A 260 -9.77 -7.84 4.50
CA ILE A 260 -10.02 -8.87 3.50
C ILE A 260 -8.94 -9.94 3.66
N LEU A 261 -9.34 -11.13 4.10
CA LEU A 261 -8.39 -12.23 4.28
C LEU A 261 -8.14 -12.99 2.98
N ARG A 262 -9.17 -13.12 2.17
CA ARG A 262 -9.08 -13.97 0.98
C ARG A 262 -10.11 -13.61 -0.08
N PHE A 263 -9.65 -13.63 -1.32
CA PHE A 263 -10.51 -13.74 -2.50
C PHE A 263 -10.64 -15.21 -2.89
N ILE A 264 -11.86 -15.71 -3.06
CA ILE A 264 -12.16 -17.12 -3.38
C ILE A 264 -12.99 -17.12 -4.67
N GLY A 265 -12.32 -17.02 -5.83
CA GLY A 265 -13.02 -16.76 -7.11
C GLY A 265 -13.61 -15.37 -7.10
N ASP A 266 -14.93 -15.28 -7.12
CA ASP A 266 -15.73 -14.05 -7.00
C ASP A 266 -16.20 -13.77 -5.57
N ALA A 267 -15.92 -14.66 -4.63
CA ALA A 267 -16.26 -14.47 -3.22
C ALA A 267 -15.14 -13.78 -2.42
N MET A 268 -15.53 -13.12 -1.34
CA MET A 268 -14.62 -12.54 -0.36
C MET A 268 -14.91 -13.06 1.05
N LEU A 269 -13.84 -13.41 1.76
CA LEU A 269 -13.85 -13.67 3.19
C LEU A 269 -13.18 -12.50 3.92
N ILE A 270 -13.94 -11.85 4.78
CA ILE A 270 -13.56 -10.63 5.48
C ILE A 270 -13.77 -10.82 6.97
N VAL A 271 -12.90 -10.22 7.77
CA VAL A 271 -13.00 -10.23 9.24
C VAL A 271 -12.94 -8.81 9.80
N PHE A 272 -13.69 -8.60 10.86
CA PHE A 272 -13.57 -7.44 11.75
C PHE A 272 -13.13 -8.00 13.09
N PRO A 273 -11.82 -7.99 13.39
CA PRO A 273 -11.28 -8.59 14.60
C PRO A 273 -11.81 -7.87 15.84
N ILE A 274 -12.08 -8.65 16.90
CA ILE A 274 -12.50 -8.16 18.21
C ILE A 274 -11.28 -8.32 19.11
N ASP A 275 -10.51 -7.25 19.26
CA ASP A 275 -9.38 -7.17 20.16
C ASP A 275 -9.85 -6.70 21.56
N ASP A 276 -8.98 -6.72 22.57
CA ASP A 276 -9.30 -6.35 23.95
C ASP A 276 -9.91 -4.95 24.09
N ASP A 277 -9.55 -4.02 23.18
CA ASP A 277 -10.05 -2.64 23.16
C ASP A 277 -11.35 -2.48 22.34
N MET A 278 -11.79 -3.48 21.57
CA MET A 278 -12.95 -3.41 20.69
C MET A 278 -14.06 -4.36 21.17
N CYS A 279 -15.20 -3.80 21.57
CA CYS A 279 -16.32 -4.64 21.95
C CYS A 279 -16.97 -5.32 20.73
N GLN A 280 -17.59 -6.48 20.95
CA GLN A 280 -18.28 -7.24 19.91
C GLN A 280 -19.33 -6.41 19.15
N ARG A 281 -20.05 -5.54 19.85
CA ARG A 281 -21.04 -4.62 19.27
C ARG A 281 -20.42 -3.68 18.24
N THR A 282 -19.28 -3.08 18.56
CA THR A 282 -18.57 -2.18 17.63
C THR A 282 -18.15 -2.90 16.35
N ALA A 283 -17.59 -4.11 16.47
CA ALA A 283 -17.16 -4.90 15.31
C ALA A 283 -18.36 -5.35 14.44
N CYS A 284 -19.48 -5.76 15.07
CA CYS A 284 -20.68 -6.16 14.34
C CYS A 284 -21.34 -4.96 13.63
N ASN A 285 -21.45 -3.80 14.28
CA ASN A 285 -21.94 -2.59 13.62
C ASN A 285 -21.01 -2.17 12.47
N ALA A 286 -19.70 -2.19 12.66
CA ALA A 286 -18.74 -1.88 11.61
C ALA A 286 -18.88 -2.80 10.38
N ALA A 287 -19.09 -4.11 10.60
CA ALA A 287 -19.33 -5.06 9.54
C ALA A 287 -20.66 -4.80 8.79
N LEU A 288 -21.73 -4.55 9.53
CA LEU A 288 -23.05 -4.25 8.95
C LEU A 288 -23.04 -2.92 8.17
N ASP A 289 -22.51 -1.86 8.77
CA ASP A 289 -22.42 -0.55 8.12
C ASP A 289 -21.56 -0.60 6.84
N SER A 290 -20.49 -1.40 6.85
CA SER A 290 -19.71 -1.65 5.64
C SER A 290 -20.53 -2.35 4.55
N ALA A 291 -21.40 -3.31 4.94
CA ALA A 291 -22.25 -4.02 3.98
C ALA A 291 -23.32 -3.08 3.38
N ILE A 292 -23.92 -2.23 4.19
CA ILE A 292 -24.90 -1.23 3.75
C ILE A 292 -24.25 -0.22 2.80
N ASP A 293 -23.06 0.29 3.14
CA ASP A 293 -22.34 1.23 2.29
C ASP A 293 -21.91 0.60 0.95
N ALA A 294 -21.46 -0.66 0.99
CA ALA A 294 -21.10 -1.38 -0.23
C ALA A 294 -22.32 -1.55 -1.15
N GLN A 295 -23.50 -1.89 -0.59
CA GLN A 295 -24.75 -1.99 -1.37
C GLN A 295 -25.20 -0.61 -1.92
N SER A 296 -25.06 0.45 -1.17
CA SER A 296 -25.35 1.82 -1.62
C SER A 296 -24.42 2.27 -2.75
N THR A 297 -23.12 1.99 -2.63
CA THR A 297 -22.13 2.27 -3.67
C THR A 297 -22.43 1.48 -4.94
N LEU A 298 -22.81 0.20 -4.79
CA LEU A 298 -23.23 -0.64 -5.91
C LEU A 298 -24.43 -0.07 -6.66
N ALA A 299 -25.43 0.46 -5.96
CA ALA A 299 -26.61 1.08 -6.61
C ALA A 299 -26.18 2.23 -7.54
N SER A 300 -25.26 3.08 -7.08
CA SER A 300 -24.69 4.18 -7.86
C SER A 300 -23.84 3.68 -9.04
N LEU A 301 -23.04 2.64 -8.84
CA LEU A 301 -22.24 1.98 -9.87
C LEU A 301 -23.14 1.37 -10.96
N ASN A 302 -24.17 0.63 -10.58
CA ASN A 302 -25.10 0.01 -11.52
C ASN A 302 -25.90 1.05 -12.33
N HIS A 303 -26.22 2.22 -11.75
CA HIS A 303 -26.80 3.32 -12.51
C HIS A 303 -25.85 3.80 -13.63
N ARG A 304 -24.56 3.91 -13.35
CA ARG A 304 -23.53 4.25 -14.36
C ARG A 304 -23.40 3.14 -15.40
N ARG A 305 -23.30 1.87 -15.00
CA ARG A 305 -23.14 0.71 -15.87
C ARG A 305 -24.30 0.56 -16.84
N ARG A 306 -25.55 0.73 -16.39
CA ARG A 306 -26.75 0.75 -17.26
C ARG A 306 -26.66 1.80 -18.37
N ARG A 307 -26.16 3.01 -18.04
CA ARG A 307 -26.00 4.09 -19.04
C ARG A 307 -24.97 3.78 -20.11
N HIS A 308 -24.01 2.91 -19.82
CA HIS A 308 -22.98 2.47 -20.77
C HIS A 308 -23.34 1.12 -21.44
N GLY A 309 -24.49 0.53 -21.14
CA GLY A 309 -24.89 -0.77 -21.68
C GLY A 309 -24.07 -1.94 -21.09
N GLU A 310 -23.48 -1.77 -19.94
CA GLU A 310 -22.70 -2.79 -19.23
C GLU A 310 -23.61 -3.62 -18.33
N PRO A 311 -23.28 -4.91 -18.08
CA PRO A 311 -24.01 -5.75 -17.13
C PRO A 311 -23.98 -5.18 -15.71
N GLU A 312 -25.11 -5.25 -15.01
CA GLU A 312 -25.18 -4.86 -13.60
C GLU A 312 -24.46 -5.89 -12.72
N ILE A 313 -23.89 -5.41 -11.63
CA ILE A 313 -23.28 -6.22 -10.57
C ILE A 313 -24.33 -6.44 -9.49
N SER A 314 -24.38 -7.64 -8.94
CA SER A 314 -25.19 -7.96 -7.76
C SER A 314 -24.42 -8.94 -6.89
N PHE A 315 -24.48 -8.78 -5.56
CA PHE A 315 -23.82 -9.68 -4.62
C PHE A 315 -24.65 -9.87 -3.35
N GLY A 316 -24.44 -11.03 -2.70
CA GLY A 316 -25.01 -11.35 -1.40
C GLY A 316 -23.94 -11.20 -0.29
N VAL A 317 -24.42 -10.95 0.94
CA VAL A 317 -23.57 -10.85 2.13
C VAL A 317 -24.15 -11.70 3.25
N GLY A 318 -23.35 -12.60 3.80
CA GLY A 318 -23.62 -13.30 5.06
C GLY A 318 -22.75 -12.68 6.17
N LEU A 319 -23.37 -12.32 7.31
CA LEU A 319 -22.68 -11.80 8.49
C LEU A 319 -22.90 -12.72 9.69
N ASN A 320 -21.85 -12.93 10.47
CA ASN A 320 -21.89 -13.72 11.68
C ASN A 320 -20.84 -13.21 12.67
N VAL A 321 -20.90 -13.63 13.92
CA VAL A 321 -19.88 -13.34 14.93
C VAL A 321 -19.54 -14.62 15.68
N GLY A 322 -18.27 -14.81 15.99
CA GLY A 322 -17.83 -15.98 16.73
C GLY A 322 -16.33 -16.11 16.82
N GLU A 323 -15.94 -17.19 17.50
CA GLU A 323 -14.56 -17.60 17.63
C GLU A 323 -14.08 -18.30 16.36
N VAL A 324 -12.86 -17.96 15.93
CA VAL A 324 -12.19 -18.55 14.78
C VAL A 324 -10.71 -18.78 15.09
N VAL A 325 -10.14 -19.79 14.43
CA VAL A 325 -8.70 -20.02 14.40
C VAL A 325 -8.12 -19.19 13.25
N TYR A 326 -7.24 -18.27 13.56
CA TYR A 326 -6.60 -17.34 12.61
C TYR A 326 -5.12 -17.67 12.49
N GLY A 327 -4.68 -18.25 11.37
CA GLY A 327 -3.30 -18.70 11.26
C GLY A 327 -2.95 -19.43 9.96
N ASN A 328 -1.78 -20.08 9.99
CA ASN A 328 -1.14 -20.75 8.86
C ASN A 328 -1.65 -22.16 8.63
N VAL A 329 -2.22 -22.40 7.46
CA VAL A 329 -2.71 -23.70 7.00
C VAL A 329 -2.08 -24.03 5.66
N GLY A 330 -1.81 -25.29 5.39
CA GLY A 330 -1.36 -25.74 4.07
C GLY A 330 -0.32 -26.83 4.08
N ALA A 331 0.40 -26.91 2.96
CA ALA A 331 1.51 -27.83 2.75
C ALA A 331 2.85 -27.20 3.16
N PRO A 332 3.94 -27.99 3.32
CA PRO A 332 5.23 -27.45 3.73
C PRO A 332 5.81 -26.35 2.82
N ASP A 333 5.47 -26.42 1.54
CA ASP A 333 5.95 -25.53 0.47
C ASP A 333 4.92 -24.44 0.06
N ARG A 334 3.69 -24.51 0.61
CA ARG A 334 2.62 -23.57 0.33
C ARG A 334 1.70 -23.39 1.52
N LEU A 335 1.85 -22.29 2.19
CA LEU A 335 0.99 -21.86 3.31
C LEU A 335 -0.04 -20.84 2.83
N ASP A 336 -1.18 -20.87 3.49
CA ASP A 336 -2.26 -19.92 3.35
C ASP A 336 -2.60 -19.40 4.75
N PHE A 337 -2.60 -18.10 4.94
CA PHE A 337 -2.97 -17.47 6.21
C PHE A 337 -4.45 -17.12 6.16
N THR A 338 -5.26 -17.75 7.00
CA THR A 338 -6.71 -17.64 6.90
C THR A 338 -7.40 -17.87 8.25
N VAL A 339 -8.72 -17.69 8.28
CA VAL A 339 -9.57 -18.08 9.40
C VAL A 339 -10.29 -19.38 9.13
N MET A 340 -10.44 -20.17 10.18
CA MET A 340 -11.14 -21.46 10.15
C MET A 340 -12.02 -21.61 11.38
N GLY A 341 -13.09 -22.35 11.22
CA GLY A 341 -13.98 -22.73 12.32
C GLY A 341 -15.44 -22.77 11.92
N PRO A 342 -16.30 -23.28 12.82
CA PRO A 342 -17.73 -23.37 12.57
C PRO A 342 -18.39 -22.03 12.24
N ALA A 343 -17.87 -20.94 12.83
CA ALA A 343 -18.38 -19.60 12.57
C ALA A 343 -18.20 -19.16 11.11
N VAL A 344 -17.06 -19.47 10.49
CA VAL A 344 -16.79 -19.18 9.07
C VAL A 344 -17.76 -19.93 8.16
N ASN A 345 -17.93 -21.24 8.42
CA ASN A 345 -18.86 -22.06 7.64
C ASN A 345 -20.28 -21.53 7.73
N ARG A 346 -20.73 -21.11 8.92
CA ARG A 346 -22.06 -20.53 9.13
C ARG A 346 -22.21 -19.22 8.33
N THR A 347 -21.19 -18.39 8.31
CA THR A 347 -21.18 -17.13 7.55
C THR A 347 -21.36 -17.37 6.05
N ALA A 348 -20.65 -18.34 5.47
CA ALA A 348 -20.78 -18.73 4.07
C ALA A 348 -22.18 -19.32 3.76
N ARG A 349 -22.81 -20.03 4.71
CA ARG A 349 -24.18 -20.55 4.52
C ARG A 349 -25.23 -19.43 4.57
N LEU A 350 -25.04 -18.43 5.42
CA LEU A 350 -25.91 -17.24 5.45
C LEU A 350 -25.84 -16.50 4.11
N GLU A 351 -24.66 -16.32 3.56
CA GLU A 351 -24.52 -15.74 2.24
C GLU A 351 -25.30 -16.54 1.18
N SER A 352 -25.13 -17.85 1.12
CA SER A 352 -25.81 -18.71 0.15
C SER A 352 -27.35 -18.62 0.24
N LEU A 353 -27.90 -18.38 1.44
CA LEU A 353 -29.35 -18.17 1.65
C LEU A 353 -29.84 -16.82 1.11
N THR A 354 -28.98 -15.84 0.92
CA THR A 354 -29.37 -14.51 0.39
C THR A 354 -30.10 -14.62 -0.95
N LYS A 355 -29.66 -15.56 -1.79
CA LYS A 355 -30.28 -15.83 -3.11
C LYS A 355 -31.68 -16.41 -2.97
N THR A 356 -31.86 -17.33 -2.02
CA THR A 356 -33.14 -18.02 -1.79
C THR A 356 -34.17 -17.11 -1.13
N LEU A 357 -33.74 -16.26 -0.19
CA LEU A 357 -34.61 -15.38 0.55
C LEU A 357 -34.84 -14.01 -0.10
N GLY A 358 -34.13 -13.72 -1.20
CA GLY A 358 -34.24 -12.47 -1.93
C GLY A 358 -33.72 -11.24 -1.16
N CYS A 359 -32.90 -11.46 -0.14
CA CYS A 359 -32.29 -10.40 0.68
C CYS A 359 -30.78 -10.33 0.38
N ASN A 360 -30.24 -9.12 0.27
CA ASN A 360 -28.82 -8.94 -0.04
C ASN A 360 -27.91 -9.10 1.17
N ILE A 361 -28.39 -8.87 2.38
CA ILE A 361 -27.62 -8.97 3.63
C ILE A 361 -28.38 -9.84 4.60
N LEU A 362 -27.81 -10.97 4.98
CA LEU A 362 -28.33 -11.88 6.00
C LEU A 362 -27.35 -12.05 7.14
N PHE A 363 -27.85 -12.23 8.35
CA PHE A 363 -27.02 -12.46 9.52
C PHE A 363 -27.61 -13.41 10.53
N SER A 364 -26.76 -13.95 11.40
CA SER A 364 -27.12 -14.88 12.45
C SER A 364 -27.86 -14.18 13.60
N GLU A 365 -28.58 -14.96 14.42
CA GLU A 365 -29.24 -14.48 15.64
C GLU A 365 -28.26 -13.76 16.57
N ARG A 366 -27.10 -14.37 16.86
CA ARG A 366 -26.09 -13.77 17.72
C ARG A 366 -25.57 -12.43 17.18
N PHE A 367 -25.45 -12.30 15.87
CA PHE A 367 -25.07 -11.03 15.23
C PHE A 367 -26.18 -9.97 15.39
N SER A 368 -27.47 -10.38 15.24
CA SER A 368 -28.61 -9.47 15.37
C SER A 368 -28.76 -8.88 16.78
N GLU A 369 -28.34 -9.60 17.83
CA GLU A 369 -28.31 -9.10 19.20
C GLU A 369 -27.23 -8.03 19.46
N LEU A 370 -26.24 -7.95 18.60
CA LEU A 370 -25.05 -7.11 18.77
C LEU A 370 -25.02 -5.87 17.87
N ILE A 371 -26.02 -5.69 17.03
CA ILE A 371 -26.15 -4.50 16.17
C ILE A 371 -27.16 -3.51 16.75
N ASP A 372 -27.01 -2.24 16.36
CA ASP A 372 -27.93 -1.16 16.76
C ASP A 372 -29.06 -0.95 15.73
N THR A 373 -28.81 -1.40 14.48
CA THR A 373 -29.78 -1.31 13.38
C THR A 373 -30.93 -2.30 13.58
N PRO A 374 -32.20 -1.87 13.46
CA PRO A 374 -33.34 -2.76 13.53
C PRO A 374 -33.26 -3.91 12.53
N SER A 375 -33.59 -5.12 13.00
CA SER A 375 -33.53 -6.34 12.22
C SER A 375 -34.86 -7.07 12.15
N SER A 376 -35.16 -7.67 11.00
CA SER A 376 -36.32 -8.51 10.77
C SER A 376 -35.92 -9.99 10.87
N TYR A 377 -36.67 -10.75 11.67
CA TYR A 377 -36.56 -12.21 11.73
C TYR A 377 -37.20 -12.86 10.48
N LEU A 378 -36.42 -13.64 9.74
CA LEU A 378 -36.85 -14.30 8.50
C LEU A 378 -37.23 -15.76 8.68
N GLY A 379 -37.13 -16.31 9.91
CA GLY A 379 -37.47 -17.69 10.22
C GLY A 379 -36.29 -18.58 10.56
N MET A 380 -36.60 -19.86 10.72
CA MET A 380 -35.62 -20.94 10.97
C MET A 380 -35.31 -21.64 9.65
N HIS A 381 -34.03 -21.72 9.30
CA HIS A 381 -33.57 -22.31 8.03
C HIS A 381 -32.55 -23.42 8.26
N GLU A 382 -32.67 -24.49 7.49
CA GLU A 382 -31.64 -25.50 7.42
C GLU A 382 -30.44 -25.00 6.62
N MET A 383 -29.24 -25.26 7.13
CA MET A 383 -27.99 -24.91 6.46
C MET A 383 -27.17 -26.17 6.20
N LYS A 384 -26.75 -26.39 4.95
CA LYS A 384 -26.01 -27.59 4.56
C LYS A 384 -24.76 -27.79 5.43
N GLY A 385 -24.68 -28.91 6.14
CA GLY A 385 -23.53 -29.29 6.97
C GLY A 385 -23.52 -28.59 8.35
N ILE A 386 -24.64 -28.01 8.77
CA ILE A 386 -24.85 -27.48 10.12
C ILE A 386 -26.06 -28.20 10.71
N ASP A 387 -25.88 -28.78 11.90
CA ASP A 387 -26.94 -29.52 12.58
C ASP A 387 -28.06 -28.58 13.03
N GLY A 388 -29.31 -29.02 12.80
CA GLY A 388 -30.51 -28.31 13.16
C GLY A 388 -30.79 -27.06 12.28
N THR A 389 -31.88 -26.38 12.58
CA THR A 389 -32.24 -25.13 11.91
C THR A 389 -31.59 -23.94 12.62
N GLN A 390 -31.29 -22.90 11.85
CA GLN A 390 -30.66 -21.66 12.36
C GLN A 390 -31.61 -20.48 12.14
N ALA A 391 -31.72 -19.63 13.13
CA ALA A 391 -32.46 -18.38 13.00
C ALA A 391 -31.70 -17.40 12.09
N VAL A 392 -32.39 -16.83 11.12
CA VAL A 392 -31.83 -15.93 10.11
C VAL A 392 -32.53 -14.57 10.20
N TYR A 393 -31.75 -13.53 10.09
CA TYR A 393 -32.21 -12.14 10.17
C TYR A 393 -31.69 -11.32 9.00
N ALA A 394 -32.40 -10.25 8.67
CA ALA A 394 -31.99 -9.23 7.69
C ALA A 394 -32.21 -7.82 8.25
N VAL A 395 -31.63 -6.82 7.58
CA VAL A 395 -31.97 -5.41 7.89
C VAL A 395 -33.43 -5.17 7.52
N CYS A 396 -34.16 -4.44 8.38
CA CYS A 396 -35.52 -4.02 8.04
C CYS A 396 -35.47 -3.08 6.83
N ASP A 397 -36.22 -3.40 5.77
CA ASP A 397 -36.47 -2.43 4.72
C ASP A 397 -37.26 -1.27 5.33
N SER A 398 -36.67 -0.06 5.29
CA SER A 398 -37.28 1.20 5.76
C SER A 398 -38.24 1.77 4.73
#